data_1b8e0b8ce765789db18ebd59d6edf753
#
_entry.id   1b8e0b8ce765789db18ebd59d6edf753
#
_cell.length_a   1.000
_cell.length_b   1.000
_cell.length_c   1.000
_cell.angle_alpha   90.00
_cell.angle_beta   90.00
_cell.angle_gamma   90.00
#
_symmetry.space_group_name_H-M   'P 1'
#
loop_
_entity.id
_entity.type
_entity.pdbx_description
1 polymer ?
#
loop_
_entity_poly.entity_id
_entity_poly.type
_entity_poly.pdbx_seq_one_letter_code
_entity_poly.pdbx_strand_id
1 'polypeptide(L)'
;MTRSRLFTIITEKWPVKVLSLAAAVIISIFYRMSNLETRFFTVPLSVESSDTLLPANSFPRSVKITARGEAEGIQPILAEDIEAYIDLGRYVNEGVYRVPIQIRKKGTALGVEPLEVSVVPVDIHLLLEQKITRNVSVFPVLRGSVAEGYELTGQSLTPASVMVEGPRSMIDNHIEFNTEAIDLDRRNEDFSVMVNIKNDNPLLFIHGSNILEFRGSISRIARGIQENNTHQIIEEERLSDEEQ
;
A
#
# COMPACT_ATOMS: atom_id res chain seq x y z
N MET A 1 -68.92 19.51 -38.53
CA MET A 1 -69.04 20.70 -37.63
C MET A 1 -68.17 20.58 -36.36
N THR A 2 -66.89 20.23 -36.41
CA THR A 2 -66.14 20.01 -35.12
C THR A 2 -64.73 20.56 -35.13
N ARG A 3 -64.16 20.97 -36.26
CA ARG A 3 -62.76 21.47 -36.29
C ARG A 3 -62.59 22.93 -35.84
N SER A 4 -63.59 23.77 -36.09
CA SER A 4 -63.52 25.20 -35.76
C SER A 4 -63.69 25.50 -34.27
N ARG A 5 -64.47 24.69 -33.53
CA ARG A 5 -64.61 24.85 -32.05
C ARG A 5 -63.38 24.49 -31.26
N LEU A 6 -62.60 23.53 -31.74
CA LEU A 6 -61.32 23.15 -31.05
C LEU A 6 -60.30 24.27 -31.22
N PHE A 7 -60.18 24.89 -32.36
CA PHE A 7 -59.27 26.01 -32.59
C PHE A 7 -59.59 27.23 -31.72
N THR A 8 -60.88 27.54 -31.52
CA THR A 8 -61.28 28.67 -30.68
C THR A 8 -60.97 28.41 -29.19
N ILE A 9 -61.14 27.17 -28.72
CA ILE A 9 -60.85 26.81 -27.36
C ILE A 9 -59.32 26.84 -27.12
N ILE A 10 -58.47 26.53 -28.11
CA ILE A 10 -57.01 26.54 -28.01
C ILE A 10 -56.50 27.99 -28.02
N THR A 11 -57.06 28.89 -28.74
CA THR A 11 -56.59 30.29 -28.84
C THR A 11 -57.25 31.23 -27.81
N GLU A 12 -58.40 30.87 -27.21
CA GLU A 12 -59.00 31.63 -26.13
C GLU A 12 -58.20 31.53 -24.86
N LYS A 13 -57.77 32.67 -24.27
CA LYS A 13 -56.90 32.83 -23.08
C LYS A 13 -55.50 32.21 -23.25
N TRP A 14 -54.90 32.35 -24.45
CA TRP A 14 -53.59 31.88 -24.77
C TRP A 14 -52.48 32.29 -23.71
N PRO A 15 -52.44 33.55 -23.17
CA PRO A 15 -51.44 33.91 -22.20
C PRO A 15 -51.54 33.11 -20.90
N VAL A 16 -52.73 32.74 -20.45
CA VAL A 16 -52.95 31.93 -19.26
C VAL A 16 -52.41 30.49 -19.47
N LYS A 17 -52.58 29.94 -20.68
CA LYS A 17 -52.08 28.60 -21.03
C LYS A 17 -50.56 28.57 -21.13
N VAL A 18 -49.94 29.60 -21.69
CA VAL A 18 -48.51 29.75 -21.73
C VAL A 18 -47.93 29.90 -20.31
N LEU A 19 -48.58 30.69 -19.46
CA LEU A 19 -48.18 30.88 -18.08
C LEU A 19 -48.27 29.56 -17.28
N SER A 20 -49.38 28.80 -17.45
CA SER A 20 -49.51 27.50 -16.77
C SER A 20 -48.52 26.46 -17.28
N LEU A 21 -48.20 26.46 -18.59
CA LEU A 21 -47.16 25.60 -19.15
C LEU A 21 -45.77 25.96 -18.58
N ALA A 22 -45.48 27.27 -18.56
CA ALA A 22 -44.22 27.76 -17.97
C ALA A 22 -44.09 27.37 -16.48
N ALA A 23 -45.20 27.55 -15.72
CA ALA A 23 -45.23 27.13 -14.31
C ALA A 23 -45.04 25.61 -14.16
N ALA A 24 -45.67 24.79 -15.00
CA ALA A 24 -45.51 23.33 -14.97
C ALA A 24 -44.07 22.91 -15.29
N VAL A 25 -43.42 23.57 -16.26
CA VAL A 25 -41.99 23.31 -16.59
C VAL A 25 -41.07 23.69 -15.42
N ILE A 26 -41.33 24.86 -14.81
CA ILE A 26 -40.54 25.30 -13.64
C ILE A 26 -40.69 24.31 -12.48
N ILE A 27 -41.93 23.89 -12.18
CA ILE A 27 -42.21 22.90 -11.12
C ILE A 27 -41.54 21.56 -11.45
N SER A 28 -41.60 21.11 -12.71
CA SER A 28 -40.94 19.87 -13.14
C SER A 28 -39.42 19.92 -12.99
N ILE A 29 -38.80 21.05 -13.33
CA ILE A 29 -37.35 21.27 -13.15
C ILE A 29 -37.02 21.28 -11.65
N PHE A 30 -37.81 21.96 -10.85
CA PHE A 30 -37.62 22.03 -9.40
C PHE A 30 -37.74 20.65 -8.72
N TYR A 31 -38.74 19.87 -9.16
CA TYR A 31 -38.92 18.50 -8.69
C TYR A 31 -37.71 17.59 -9.03
N ARG A 32 -37.19 17.66 -10.25
CA ARG A 32 -35.97 16.92 -10.65
C ARG A 32 -34.75 17.32 -9.85
N MET A 33 -34.60 18.63 -9.60
CA MET A 33 -33.45 19.11 -8.77
C MET A 33 -33.58 18.72 -7.29
N SER A 34 -34.78 18.53 -6.77
CA SER A 34 -35.04 18.18 -5.36
C SER A 34 -34.79 16.71 -5.04
N ASN A 35 -34.74 15.83 -6.04
CA ASN A 35 -34.59 14.39 -5.87
C ASN A 35 -33.14 13.92 -6.02
N LEU A 36 -32.16 14.85 -5.99
CA LEU A 36 -30.75 14.49 -6.02
C LEU A 36 -30.27 14.08 -4.63
N GLU A 37 -29.85 12.85 -4.50
CA GLU A 37 -29.17 12.34 -3.33
C GLU A 37 -27.64 12.46 -3.46
N THR A 38 -26.98 12.52 -2.32
CA THR A 38 -25.53 12.56 -2.24
C THR A 38 -25.03 11.38 -1.40
N ARG A 39 -24.09 10.61 -1.94
CA ARG A 39 -23.43 9.52 -1.24
C ARG A 39 -21.92 9.74 -1.18
N PHE A 40 -21.32 9.27 -0.11
CA PHE A 40 -19.89 9.37 0.13
C PHE A 40 -19.26 7.98 0.11
N PHE A 41 -18.15 7.88 -0.57
CA PHE A 41 -17.35 6.66 -0.64
C PHE A 41 -15.91 6.97 -0.23
N THR A 42 -15.27 6.02 0.43
CA THR A 42 -13.82 6.05 0.60
C THR A 42 -13.25 4.95 -0.29
N VAL A 43 -12.46 5.34 -1.28
CA VAL A 43 -11.89 4.41 -2.25
C VAL A 43 -10.37 4.46 -2.20
N PRO A 44 -9.68 3.35 -2.47
CA PRO A 44 -8.23 3.36 -2.60
C PRO A 44 -7.80 4.25 -3.77
N LEU A 45 -6.67 4.94 -3.60
CA LEU A 45 -6.03 5.71 -4.65
C LEU A 45 -5.01 4.85 -5.37
N SER A 46 -5.27 4.53 -6.63
CA SER A 46 -4.37 3.75 -7.48
C SER A 46 -3.37 4.67 -8.16
N VAL A 47 -2.16 4.16 -8.38
CA VAL A 47 -1.13 4.85 -9.17
C VAL A 47 -0.99 4.10 -10.49
N GLU A 48 -1.38 4.75 -11.58
CA GLU A 48 -0.99 4.31 -12.91
C GLU A 48 0.44 4.80 -13.15
N SER A 49 1.40 3.89 -12.95
CA SER A 49 2.81 4.23 -12.93
C SER A 49 3.34 4.56 -14.32
N SER A 50 4.30 5.46 -14.37
CA SER A 50 5.20 5.63 -15.50
C SER A 50 6.23 4.48 -15.51
N ASP A 51 6.72 4.13 -16.68
CA ASP A 51 7.81 3.14 -16.80
C ASP A 51 9.13 3.64 -16.17
N THR A 52 9.27 4.95 -16.00
CA THR A 52 10.52 5.59 -15.62
C THR A 52 10.51 6.35 -14.30
N LEU A 53 9.34 6.75 -13.81
CA LEU A 53 9.20 7.59 -12.60
C LEU A 53 8.32 6.94 -11.56
N LEU A 54 8.68 7.14 -10.29
CA LEU A 54 7.90 6.73 -9.12
C LEU A 54 7.74 7.88 -8.13
N PRO A 55 6.65 7.89 -7.31
CA PRO A 55 6.54 8.80 -6.18
C PRO A 55 7.62 8.51 -5.14
N ALA A 56 8.33 9.54 -4.71
CA ALA A 56 9.37 9.46 -3.68
C ALA A 56 8.93 10.01 -2.31
N ASN A 57 7.70 10.51 -2.21
CA ASN A 57 7.10 10.98 -0.96
C ASN A 57 5.80 10.24 -0.64
N SER A 58 5.42 10.24 0.63
CA SER A 58 4.14 9.70 1.06
C SER A 58 2.96 10.49 0.49
N PHE A 59 1.90 9.80 0.10
CA PHE A 59 0.65 10.36 -0.35
C PHE A 59 -0.54 9.56 0.23
N PRO A 60 -1.77 10.12 0.22
CA PRO A 60 -2.95 9.42 0.73
C PRO A 60 -3.20 8.12 -0.02
N ARG A 61 -3.38 7.01 0.73
CA ARG A 61 -3.71 5.70 0.14
C ARG A 61 -5.18 5.56 -0.24
N SER A 62 -6.02 6.45 0.27
CA SER A 62 -7.44 6.48 -0.03
C SER A 62 -7.93 7.92 -0.11
N VAL A 63 -8.98 8.12 -0.88
CA VAL A 63 -9.60 9.43 -1.10
C VAL A 63 -11.10 9.34 -0.87
N LYS A 64 -11.68 10.49 -0.50
CA LYS A 64 -13.11 10.60 -0.32
C LYS A 64 -13.75 11.04 -1.64
N ILE A 65 -14.71 10.24 -2.11
CA ILE A 65 -15.50 10.53 -3.29
C ILE A 65 -16.91 10.91 -2.85
N THR A 66 -17.44 11.95 -3.50
CA THR A 66 -18.82 12.36 -3.36
C THR A 66 -19.51 12.10 -4.70
N ALA A 67 -20.52 11.27 -4.68
CA ALA A 67 -21.36 10.98 -5.82
C ALA A 67 -22.75 11.60 -5.61
N ARG A 68 -23.24 12.36 -6.59
CA ARG A 68 -24.53 13.02 -6.58
C ARG A 68 -25.32 12.64 -7.82
N GLY A 69 -26.56 12.21 -7.62
CA GLY A 69 -27.42 11.76 -8.71
C GLY A 69 -28.84 11.50 -8.23
N GLU A 70 -29.69 11.00 -9.12
CA GLU A 70 -31.06 10.60 -8.76
C GLU A 70 -31.03 9.43 -7.77
N ALA A 71 -31.92 9.44 -6.76
CA ALA A 71 -31.96 8.49 -5.67
C ALA A 71 -31.97 7.03 -6.16
N GLU A 72 -32.79 6.71 -7.14
CA GLU A 72 -32.93 5.35 -7.69
C GLU A 72 -31.64 4.88 -8.40
N GLY A 73 -30.92 5.80 -9.05
CA GLY A 73 -29.68 5.50 -9.76
C GLY A 73 -28.47 5.36 -8.85
N ILE A 74 -28.42 6.18 -7.77
CA ILE A 74 -27.22 6.23 -6.92
C ILE A 74 -27.21 5.16 -5.83
N GLN A 75 -28.37 4.64 -5.40
CA GLN A 75 -28.48 3.63 -4.35
C GLN A 75 -27.72 2.34 -4.66
N PRO A 76 -27.74 1.76 -5.87
CA PRO A 76 -27.04 0.52 -6.19
C PRO A 76 -25.52 0.69 -6.35
N ILE A 77 -25.00 1.94 -6.43
CA ILE A 77 -23.58 2.18 -6.63
C ILE A 77 -22.78 1.76 -5.39
N LEU A 78 -21.76 0.94 -5.60
CA LEU A 78 -20.81 0.50 -4.58
C LEU A 78 -19.49 1.26 -4.70
N ALA A 79 -18.65 1.18 -3.67
CA ALA A 79 -17.32 1.81 -3.68
C ALA A 79 -16.41 1.25 -4.80
N GLU A 80 -16.59 -0.02 -5.17
CA GLU A 80 -15.87 -0.71 -6.24
C GLU A 80 -16.26 -0.26 -7.66
N ASP A 81 -17.42 0.38 -7.80
CA ASP A 81 -17.88 0.93 -9.08
C ASP A 81 -17.22 2.27 -9.42
N ILE A 82 -16.44 2.83 -8.49
CA ILE A 82 -15.75 4.10 -8.66
C ILE A 82 -14.27 3.89 -8.33
N GLU A 83 -13.42 4.12 -9.30
CA GLU A 83 -11.97 4.05 -9.15
C GLU A 83 -11.38 5.44 -9.13
N ALA A 84 -10.54 5.73 -8.12
CA ALA A 84 -9.71 6.92 -8.08
C ALA A 84 -8.29 6.55 -8.45
N TYR A 85 -7.67 7.28 -9.37
CA TYR A 85 -6.31 7.02 -9.79
C TYR A 85 -5.56 8.30 -10.15
N ILE A 86 -4.24 8.22 -10.11
CA ILE A 86 -3.32 9.23 -10.62
C ILE A 86 -2.54 8.64 -11.79
N ASP A 87 -2.45 9.40 -12.88
CA ASP A 87 -1.72 9.01 -14.08
C ASP A 87 -0.35 9.70 -14.11
N LEU A 88 0.71 8.93 -13.91
CA LEU A 88 2.10 9.40 -13.95
C LEU A 88 2.72 9.30 -15.35
N GLY A 89 2.06 8.68 -16.33
CA GLY A 89 2.58 8.52 -17.69
C GLY A 89 2.81 9.84 -18.44
N ARG A 90 2.25 10.93 -17.94
CA ARG A 90 2.42 12.28 -18.52
C ARG A 90 3.69 12.99 -18.08
N TYR A 91 4.36 12.48 -17.05
CA TYR A 91 5.54 13.09 -16.45
C TYR A 91 6.77 12.35 -16.93
N VAL A 92 7.75 13.09 -17.42
CA VAL A 92 8.98 12.54 -18.02
C VAL A 92 10.22 12.88 -17.20
N ASN A 93 10.17 14.00 -16.47
CA ASN A 93 11.29 14.51 -15.69
C ASN A 93 11.04 14.34 -14.18
N GLU A 94 12.13 14.20 -13.43
CA GLU A 94 12.11 14.27 -11.97
C GLU A 94 11.67 15.67 -11.50
N GLY A 95 11.01 15.74 -10.34
CA GLY A 95 10.60 17.00 -9.75
C GLY A 95 9.34 16.92 -8.91
N VAL A 96 8.95 18.05 -8.36
CA VAL A 96 7.71 18.18 -7.58
C VAL A 96 6.57 18.59 -8.49
N TYR A 97 5.53 17.78 -8.52
CA TYR A 97 4.36 18.00 -9.36
C TYR A 97 3.08 18.03 -8.55
N ARG A 98 2.15 18.83 -9.00
CA ARG A 98 0.77 18.81 -8.56
C ARG A 98 -0.03 17.91 -9.51
N VAL A 99 -0.34 16.70 -9.03
CA VAL A 99 -0.96 15.65 -9.84
C VAL A 99 -2.45 15.58 -9.54
N PRO A 100 -3.33 15.78 -10.55
CA PRO A 100 -4.77 15.68 -10.34
C PRO A 100 -5.17 14.22 -10.14
N ILE A 101 -6.12 14.01 -9.22
CA ILE A 101 -6.76 12.71 -9.02
C ILE A 101 -7.86 12.57 -10.06
N GLN A 102 -7.79 11.50 -10.84
CA GLN A 102 -8.78 11.18 -11.85
C GLN A 102 -9.77 10.14 -11.32
N ILE A 103 -10.99 10.17 -11.86
CA ILE A 103 -12.06 9.24 -11.50
C ILE A 103 -12.44 8.45 -12.73
N ARG A 104 -12.53 7.13 -12.57
CA ARG A 104 -13.04 6.22 -13.59
C ARG A 104 -14.29 5.54 -13.05
N LYS A 105 -15.42 5.66 -13.74
CA LYS A 105 -16.63 4.94 -13.43
C LYS A 105 -16.53 3.51 -13.96
N LYS A 106 -17.03 2.55 -13.18
CA LYS A 106 -17.09 1.12 -13.53
C LYS A 106 -18.47 0.55 -13.16
N GLY A 107 -18.73 -0.67 -13.55
CA GLY A 107 -19.90 -1.42 -13.11
C GLY A 107 -21.22 -0.66 -13.21
N THR A 108 -21.96 -0.60 -12.12
CA THR A 108 -23.28 0.05 -12.07
C THR A 108 -23.22 1.55 -12.26
N ALA A 109 -22.10 2.21 -11.90
CA ALA A 109 -21.94 3.66 -12.05
C ALA A 109 -21.89 4.13 -13.52
N LEU A 110 -21.61 3.24 -14.48
CA LEU A 110 -21.62 3.58 -15.92
C LEU A 110 -23.01 3.87 -16.47
N GLY A 111 -24.04 3.21 -15.93
CA GLY A 111 -25.43 3.34 -16.43
C GLY A 111 -26.25 4.44 -15.76
N VAL A 112 -25.66 5.18 -14.81
CA VAL A 112 -26.38 6.21 -14.07
C VAL A 112 -26.16 7.59 -14.69
N GLU A 113 -27.23 8.20 -15.15
CA GLU A 113 -27.25 9.56 -15.67
C GLU A 113 -28.50 10.32 -15.15
N PRO A 114 -28.31 11.51 -14.57
CA PRO A 114 -27.05 12.21 -14.32
C PRO A 114 -26.32 11.68 -13.09
N LEU A 115 -24.99 11.47 -13.20
CA LEU A 115 -24.12 11.15 -12.07
C LEU A 115 -22.94 12.12 -12.04
N GLU A 116 -22.96 13.01 -11.06
CA GLU A 116 -21.85 13.91 -10.76
C GLU A 116 -20.97 13.26 -9.71
N VAL A 117 -19.67 13.13 -10.01
CA VAL A 117 -18.70 12.53 -9.10
C VAL A 117 -17.57 13.52 -8.87
N SER A 118 -17.27 13.79 -7.59
CA SER A 118 -16.18 14.66 -7.18
C SER A 118 -15.29 13.93 -6.16
N VAL A 119 -14.01 14.32 -6.11
CA VAL A 119 -13.00 13.72 -5.23
C VAL A 119 -12.35 14.76 -4.33
N VAL A 120 -12.02 14.38 -3.11
CA VAL A 120 -11.32 15.23 -2.16
C VAL A 120 -10.15 14.43 -1.55
N PRO A 121 -8.92 14.96 -1.69
CA PRO A 121 -8.50 16.17 -2.40
C PRO A 121 -8.61 16.04 -3.92
N VAL A 122 -8.68 17.15 -4.65
CA VAL A 122 -8.75 17.17 -6.12
C VAL A 122 -7.39 16.81 -6.75
N ASP A 123 -6.32 17.16 -6.07
CA ASP A 123 -4.95 16.92 -6.49
C ASP A 123 -4.04 16.65 -5.29
N ILE A 124 -2.88 16.07 -5.56
CA ILE A 124 -1.84 15.80 -4.58
C ILE A 124 -0.48 16.30 -5.07
N HIS A 125 0.39 16.66 -4.12
CA HIS A 125 1.78 17.03 -4.42
C HIS A 125 2.66 15.79 -4.35
N LEU A 126 3.29 15.42 -5.45
CA LEU A 126 4.19 14.29 -5.55
C LEU A 126 5.59 14.76 -5.93
N LEU A 127 6.58 14.26 -5.21
CA LEU A 127 7.96 14.26 -5.66
C LEU A 127 8.14 13.02 -6.54
N LEU A 128 8.39 13.21 -7.83
CA LEU A 128 8.66 12.13 -8.77
C LEU A 128 10.17 12.00 -8.96
N GLU A 129 10.66 10.79 -8.81
CA GLU A 129 12.07 10.43 -9.01
C GLU A 129 12.19 9.27 -9.99
N GLN A 130 13.38 9.13 -10.56
CA GLN A 130 13.68 8.02 -11.44
C GLN A 130 13.53 6.69 -10.71
N LYS A 131 12.81 5.79 -11.35
CA LYS A 131 12.68 4.41 -10.94
C LYS A 131 13.99 3.67 -11.18
N ILE A 132 14.57 3.12 -10.15
CA ILE A 132 15.77 2.26 -10.26
C ILE A 132 15.52 0.91 -9.60
N THR A 133 16.28 -0.06 -10.05
CA THR A 133 16.26 -1.42 -9.52
C THR A 133 17.66 -1.81 -9.07
N ARG A 134 17.79 -2.37 -7.87
CA ARG A 134 19.07 -2.80 -7.29
C ARG A 134 18.89 -4.09 -6.50
N ASN A 135 19.96 -4.91 -6.43
CA ASN A 135 20.05 -5.99 -5.47
C ASN A 135 20.39 -5.43 -4.08
N VAL A 136 19.54 -5.75 -3.12
CA VAL A 136 19.63 -5.29 -1.73
C VAL A 136 19.81 -6.50 -0.81
N SER A 137 20.77 -6.41 0.11
CA SER A 137 21.02 -7.45 1.09
C SER A 137 19.90 -7.57 2.11
N VAL A 138 19.64 -8.79 2.57
CA VAL A 138 18.67 -9.08 3.62
C VAL A 138 19.40 -9.66 4.82
N PHE A 139 19.11 -9.14 6.00
CA PHE A 139 19.72 -9.57 7.26
C PHE A 139 18.69 -10.29 8.13
N PRO A 140 19.06 -11.44 8.72
CA PRO A 140 18.17 -12.15 9.63
C PRO A 140 18.08 -11.42 10.97
N VAL A 141 16.86 -11.26 11.48
CA VAL A 141 16.61 -10.76 12.84
C VAL A 141 16.40 -11.97 13.74
N LEU A 142 17.36 -12.21 14.64
CA LEU A 142 17.30 -13.32 15.58
C LEU A 142 16.69 -12.85 16.90
N ARG A 143 15.84 -13.67 17.51
CA ARG A 143 15.22 -13.42 18.80
C ARG A 143 15.42 -14.64 19.72
N GLY A 144 15.65 -14.35 21.00
CA GLY A 144 15.88 -15.40 21.99
C GLY A 144 17.31 -15.91 22.01
N SER A 145 17.54 -17.03 22.67
CA SER A 145 18.85 -17.68 22.80
C SER A 145 18.72 -19.19 22.61
N VAL A 146 19.75 -19.79 22.04
CA VAL A 146 19.87 -21.25 21.95
C VAL A 146 19.90 -21.90 23.34
N ALA A 147 19.67 -23.21 23.40
CA ALA A 147 19.69 -23.95 24.66
C ALA A 147 21.02 -23.79 25.41
N GLU A 148 20.97 -23.91 26.75
CA GLU A 148 22.15 -23.82 27.58
C GLU A 148 23.19 -24.87 27.17
N GLY A 149 24.47 -24.45 27.05
CA GLY A 149 25.56 -25.29 26.57
C GLY A 149 25.64 -25.45 25.04
N TYR A 150 24.88 -24.66 24.28
CA TYR A 150 24.93 -24.60 22.83
C TYR A 150 25.19 -23.18 22.33
N GLU A 151 25.71 -23.07 21.11
CA GLU A 151 25.98 -21.80 20.44
C GLU A 151 25.53 -21.88 18.96
N LEU A 152 25.12 -20.73 18.40
CA LEU A 152 24.83 -20.61 16.97
C LEU A 152 26.19 -20.40 16.25
N THR A 153 26.66 -21.43 15.56
CA THR A 153 27.96 -21.43 14.88
C THR A 153 27.91 -20.97 13.45
N GLY A 154 26.70 -20.99 12.85
CA GLY A 154 26.52 -20.57 11.47
C GLY A 154 25.08 -20.10 11.21
N GLN A 155 24.98 -19.14 10.29
CA GLN A 155 23.68 -18.67 9.81
C GLN A 155 23.77 -18.34 8.33
N SER A 156 22.70 -18.65 7.58
CA SER A 156 22.59 -18.29 6.18
C SER A 156 21.14 -17.99 5.79
N LEU A 157 20.98 -17.04 4.86
CA LEU A 157 19.71 -16.75 4.19
C LEU A 157 19.81 -17.13 2.71
N THR A 158 18.78 -17.76 2.19
CA THR A 158 18.71 -18.13 0.77
C THR A 158 17.38 -17.64 0.17
N PRO A 159 17.41 -16.71 -0.79
CA PRO A 159 18.57 -15.91 -1.22
C PRO A 159 19.02 -14.88 -0.16
N ALA A 160 20.31 -14.50 -0.16
CA ALA A 160 20.87 -13.50 0.75
C ALA A 160 20.60 -12.05 0.30
N SER A 161 20.13 -11.86 -0.92
CA SER A 161 19.76 -10.55 -1.48
C SER A 161 18.53 -10.69 -2.36
N VAL A 162 17.79 -9.61 -2.49
CA VAL A 162 16.58 -9.52 -3.32
C VAL A 162 16.67 -8.31 -4.25
N MET A 163 16.02 -8.42 -5.39
CA MET A 163 15.90 -7.32 -6.34
C MET A 163 14.79 -6.39 -5.89
N VAL A 164 15.12 -5.12 -5.69
CA VAL A 164 14.21 -4.08 -5.20
C VAL A 164 14.11 -2.96 -6.21
N GLU A 165 12.90 -2.56 -6.50
CA GLU A 165 12.56 -1.41 -7.33
C GLU A 165 12.00 -0.29 -6.46
N GLY A 166 12.40 0.94 -6.74
CA GLY A 166 11.93 2.11 -6.00
C GLY A 166 12.48 3.42 -6.52
N PRO A 167 12.11 4.54 -5.89
CA PRO A 167 12.67 5.86 -6.18
C PRO A 167 14.18 5.88 -5.91
N ARG A 168 14.93 6.59 -6.77
CA ARG A 168 16.40 6.64 -6.71
C ARG A 168 16.91 7.01 -5.31
N SER A 169 16.41 8.08 -4.71
CA SER A 169 16.88 8.56 -3.41
C SER A 169 16.74 7.53 -2.30
N MET A 170 15.71 6.71 -2.35
CA MET A 170 15.46 5.66 -1.35
C MET A 170 16.43 4.49 -1.51
N ILE A 171 16.73 4.10 -2.76
CA ILE A 171 17.60 2.95 -3.04
C ILE A 171 19.08 3.32 -2.90
N ASP A 172 19.48 4.56 -3.26
CA ASP A 172 20.86 5.01 -3.14
C ASP A 172 21.32 5.21 -1.69
N ASN A 173 20.43 5.46 -0.76
CA ASN A 173 20.71 5.68 0.67
C ASN A 173 20.99 4.40 1.48
N HIS A 174 21.66 3.40 0.90
CA HIS A 174 22.08 2.15 1.57
C HIS A 174 20.91 1.45 2.28
N ILE A 175 19.92 1.07 1.50
CA ILE A 175 18.79 0.27 2.00
C ILE A 175 19.28 -1.15 2.33
N GLU A 176 18.87 -1.61 3.49
CA GLU A 176 18.98 -2.98 3.95
C GLU A 176 17.60 -3.47 4.38
N PHE A 177 17.30 -4.71 4.10
CA PHE A 177 16.09 -5.33 4.60
C PHE A 177 16.39 -6.26 5.76
N ASN A 178 15.45 -6.31 6.67
CA ASN A 178 15.45 -7.27 7.76
C ASN A 178 14.36 -8.32 7.55
N THR A 179 14.58 -9.52 8.05
CA THR A 179 13.53 -10.52 8.12
C THR A 179 12.57 -10.24 9.28
N GLU A 180 11.41 -10.89 9.29
CA GLU A 180 10.68 -11.11 10.53
C GLU A 180 11.58 -11.82 11.55
N ALA A 181 11.22 -11.70 12.85
CA ALA A 181 12.01 -12.29 13.92
C ALA A 181 12.02 -13.83 13.86
N ILE A 182 13.22 -14.40 13.84
CA ILE A 182 13.46 -15.84 13.87
C ILE A 182 13.72 -16.25 15.31
N ASP A 183 12.90 -17.15 15.83
CA ASP A 183 12.99 -17.61 17.20
C ASP A 183 14.08 -18.67 17.36
N LEU A 184 15.04 -18.40 18.26
CA LEU A 184 16.12 -19.29 18.65
C LEU A 184 15.87 -20.02 19.97
N ASP A 185 14.78 -19.68 20.70
CA ASP A 185 14.58 -20.12 22.06
C ASP A 185 14.67 -21.66 22.20
N ARG A 186 15.60 -22.09 23.05
CA ARG A 186 15.87 -23.50 23.41
C ARG A 186 16.23 -24.42 22.27
N ARG A 187 16.62 -23.89 21.11
CA ARG A 187 17.10 -24.75 20.01
C ARG A 187 18.46 -25.34 20.39
N ASN A 188 18.64 -26.59 20.07
CA ASN A 188 19.85 -27.38 20.37
C ASN A 188 20.32 -28.18 19.16
N GLU A 189 19.69 -28.02 18.01
CA GLU A 189 19.99 -28.71 16.76
C GLU A 189 19.90 -27.75 15.59
N ASP A 190 20.57 -28.08 14.48
CA ASP A 190 20.46 -27.36 13.22
C ASP A 190 19.00 -27.27 12.76
N PHE A 191 18.63 -26.13 12.19
CA PHE A 191 17.27 -25.93 11.74
C PHE A 191 17.20 -25.08 10.48
N SER A 192 16.09 -25.26 9.76
CA SER A 192 15.70 -24.40 8.65
C SER A 192 14.27 -23.91 8.85
N VAL A 193 14.05 -22.63 8.52
CA VAL A 193 12.72 -21.99 8.64
C VAL A 193 12.52 -21.01 7.50
N MET A 194 11.29 -20.99 6.97
CA MET A 194 10.86 -19.95 6.02
C MET A 194 10.48 -18.69 6.76
N VAL A 195 11.01 -17.55 6.33
CA VAL A 195 10.82 -16.25 6.98
C VAL A 195 10.50 -15.18 5.95
N ASN A 196 9.60 -14.27 6.29
CA ASN A 196 9.26 -13.15 5.42
C ASN A 196 10.26 -12.02 5.56
N ILE A 197 10.42 -11.28 4.46
CA ILE A 197 11.13 -9.99 4.47
C ILE A 197 10.18 -8.94 5.06
N LYS A 198 10.68 -8.18 6.03
CA LYS A 198 9.96 -7.05 6.59
C LYS A 198 10.17 -5.82 5.71
N ASN A 199 9.14 -5.44 4.96
CA ASN A 199 9.12 -4.20 4.19
C ASN A 199 8.05 -3.26 4.73
N ASP A 200 8.48 -2.27 5.50
CA ASP A 200 7.60 -1.25 6.07
C ASP A 200 7.41 -0.04 5.12
N ASN A 201 8.15 0.01 3.99
CA ASN A 201 8.08 1.11 3.04
C ASN A 201 7.24 0.72 1.81
N PRO A 202 6.04 1.31 1.64
CA PRO A 202 5.15 0.99 0.53
C PRO A 202 5.63 1.51 -0.84
N LEU A 203 6.68 2.33 -0.88
CA LEU A 203 7.27 2.87 -2.10
C LEU A 203 8.37 1.98 -2.68
N LEU A 204 8.74 0.91 -1.93
CA LEU A 204 9.72 -0.07 -2.35
C LEU A 204 9.01 -1.36 -2.75
N PHE A 205 9.30 -1.83 -3.94
CA PHE A 205 8.74 -3.06 -4.47
C PHE A 205 9.81 -4.15 -4.57
N ILE A 206 9.58 -5.28 -3.91
CA ILE A 206 10.47 -6.43 -3.94
C ILE A 206 10.03 -7.34 -5.09
N HIS A 207 10.92 -7.58 -6.04
CA HIS A 207 10.66 -8.50 -7.14
C HIS A 207 10.91 -9.95 -6.70
N GLY A 208 9.97 -10.84 -6.99
CA GLY A 208 10.04 -12.26 -6.68
C GLY A 208 9.39 -12.61 -5.35
N SER A 209 9.99 -13.58 -4.64
CA SER A 209 9.44 -14.08 -3.38
C SER A 209 9.86 -13.20 -2.20
N ASN A 210 8.88 -12.82 -1.36
CA ASN A 210 9.13 -12.18 -0.07
C ASN A 210 9.52 -13.19 1.02
N ILE A 211 9.56 -14.49 0.70
CA ILE A 211 9.86 -15.57 1.62
C ILE A 211 11.26 -16.09 1.33
N LEU A 212 12.09 -16.14 2.36
CA LEU A 212 13.47 -16.64 2.33
C LEU A 212 13.61 -17.87 3.23
N GLU A 213 14.54 -18.75 2.89
CA GLU A 213 14.94 -19.85 3.77
C GLU A 213 16.10 -19.39 4.67
N PHE A 214 15.87 -19.39 5.97
CA PHE A 214 16.93 -19.23 6.95
C PHE A 214 17.41 -20.60 7.43
N ARG A 215 18.73 -20.79 7.48
CA ARG A 215 19.38 -21.97 8.08
C ARG A 215 20.28 -21.53 9.20
N GLY A 216 20.07 -22.11 10.37
CA GLY A 216 20.92 -21.94 11.55
C GLY A 216 21.62 -23.23 11.90
N SER A 217 22.94 -23.17 12.08
CA SER A 217 23.75 -24.31 12.57
C SER A 217 24.10 -24.09 14.04
N ILE A 218 23.76 -25.09 14.86
CA ILE A 218 23.94 -25.05 16.32
C ILE A 218 24.87 -26.13 16.73
N SER A 219 25.91 -25.77 17.50
CA SER A 219 26.89 -26.71 18.05
C SER A 219 26.90 -26.61 19.56
N ARG A 220 27.28 -27.75 20.19
CA ARG A 220 27.55 -27.78 21.65
C ARG A 220 28.81 -27.00 21.93
N ILE A 221 28.77 -26.12 22.93
CA ILE A 221 29.94 -25.41 23.40
C ILE A 221 30.92 -26.48 23.95
N ALA A 222 32.08 -26.63 23.29
CA ALA A 222 33.13 -27.49 23.83
C ALA A 222 33.58 -26.88 25.17
N ARG A 223 33.30 -27.53 26.29
CA ARG A 223 33.92 -27.17 27.56
C ARG A 223 35.43 -27.27 27.39
N GLY A 224 36.03 -26.14 27.04
CA GLY A 224 37.50 -26.03 26.92
C GLY A 224 38.14 -26.40 28.26
N ILE A 225 39.06 -27.29 28.16
CA ILE A 225 40.04 -27.78 29.09
C ILE A 225 40.57 -26.62 29.97
N GLN A 226 39.81 -26.21 30.98
CA GLN A 226 40.36 -25.38 32.07
C GLN A 226 40.77 -26.19 33.31
N GLU A 227 40.50 -27.51 33.31
CA GLU A 227 40.93 -28.35 34.45
C GLU A 227 42.42 -28.75 34.46
N ASN A 228 43.12 -28.64 33.32
CA ASN A 228 44.54 -29.07 33.29
C ASN A 228 45.54 -28.04 33.82
N ASN A 229 45.15 -26.74 33.88
CA ASN A 229 46.11 -25.73 34.39
C ASN A 229 46.11 -25.64 35.92
N THR A 230 45.03 -26.00 36.59
CA THR A 230 44.95 -25.93 38.06
C THR A 230 45.72 -27.10 38.70
N HIS A 231 45.72 -28.28 38.07
CA HIS A 231 46.53 -29.43 38.59
C HIS A 231 48.00 -29.25 38.37
N GLN A 232 48.46 -28.64 37.30
CA GLN A 232 49.89 -28.37 37.09
C GLN A 232 50.44 -27.31 38.05
N ILE A 233 49.71 -26.28 38.37
CA ILE A 233 50.08 -25.21 39.27
C ILE A 233 50.17 -25.76 40.72
N ILE A 234 49.26 -26.64 41.12
CA ILE A 234 49.24 -27.26 42.47
C ILE A 234 50.39 -28.27 42.61
N GLU A 235 50.78 -28.94 41.54
CA GLU A 235 51.88 -29.92 41.55
C GLU A 235 53.25 -29.24 41.55
N GLU A 236 53.44 -28.12 40.86
CA GLU A 236 54.61 -27.27 40.91
C GLU A 236 54.80 -26.58 42.27
N GLU A 237 53.76 -26.11 42.92
CA GLU A 237 53.83 -25.54 44.28
C GLU A 237 54.15 -26.59 45.31
N ARG A 238 53.72 -27.83 45.19
CA ARG A 238 54.03 -28.91 46.08
C ARG A 238 55.50 -29.37 46.01
N LEU A 239 56.06 -29.36 44.80
CA LEU A 239 57.49 -29.74 44.59
C LEU A 239 58.44 -28.65 45.03
N SER A 240 58.03 -27.39 45.06
CA SER A 240 58.86 -26.29 45.58
C SER A 240 58.91 -26.21 47.10
N ASP A 241 57.92 -26.77 47.81
CA ASP A 241 57.87 -26.80 49.28
C ASP A 241 58.61 -28.02 49.87
N GLU A 242 58.96 -29.04 49.07
CA GLU A 242 59.73 -30.20 49.53
C GLU A 242 61.25 -30.01 49.37
N GLU A 243 61.74 -28.92 48.79
CA GLU A 243 63.21 -28.62 48.66
C GLU A 243 63.71 -27.52 49.61
N GLN A 244 62.99 -27.16 50.66
CA GLN A 244 63.48 -26.30 51.75
C GLN A 244 63.62 -27.12 53.09
#